data_e1df2282b707a4d57c6ea55d20efeeba
#
_entry.id   e1df2282b707a4d57c6ea55d20efeeba
#
_cell.length_a   1.000
_cell.length_b   1.000
_cell.length_c   1.000
_cell.angle_alpha   90.00
_cell.angle_beta   90.00
_cell.angle_gamma   90.00
#
_symmetry.space_group_name_H-M   'P 1'
#
loop_
_entity.id
_entity.type
_entity.pdbx_description
1 polymer ?
#
loop_
_entity_poly.entity_id
_entity_poly.type
_entity_poly.pdbx_seq_one_letter_code
_entity_poly.pdbx_strand_id
1 'polypeptide(L)'
;MKIYWLFLLLATIICFWNESSARITWNGTRYQRKAYWSQAIIFFAVVIFFCGLRSGIADTGTYIQMFKGYPSSISGMDLKSVNKDKGFFVISVLFKQFISNDFHGWLFLITLISGVALMIGLMRYSEYFGLSCYLLIASTMFTYFVNGMRQFIVVTIFFCATYMILEGKWTQYVILILLLSTIHGSALILLLVYFLRNVKPWGAKMRTVIFLSLIVGVCFDKLFPLFGNFLAETQYK
;
A
#
# COMPACT_ATOMS: atom_id res chain seq x y z
N MET A 1 5.03 -7.51 -21.33
CA MET A 1 3.66 -7.60 -21.88
C MET A 1 2.98 -8.94 -21.65
N LYS A 2 3.60 -10.10 -22.02
CA LYS A 2 2.96 -11.44 -21.89
C LYS A 2 2.47 -11.77 -20.47
N ILE A 3 3.27 -11.46 -19.46
CA ILE A 3 2.95 -11.74 -18.04
C ILE A 3 1.77 -10.93 -17.54
N TYR A 4 1.63 -9.68 -17.97
CA TYR A 4 0.48 -8.84 -17.62
C TYR A 4 -0.83 -9.46 -18.13
N TRP A 5 -0.85 -10.00 -19.34
CA TRP A 5 -2.00 -10.71 -19.89
C TRP A 5 -2.36 -11.97 -19.10
N LEU A 6 -1.35 -12.69 -18.57
CA LEU A 6 -1.58 -13.85 -17.69
C LEU A 6 -2.26 -13.41 -16.36
N PHE A 7 -1.82 -12.31 -15.77
CA PHE A 7 -2.48 -11.78 -14.57
C PHE A 7 -3.90 -11.32 -14.86
N LEU A 8 -4.13 -10.68 -15.99
CA LEU A 8 -5.45 -10.25 -16.39
C LEU A 8 -6.38 -11.45 -16.61
N LEU A 9 -5.88 -12.51 -17.25
CA LEU A 9 -6.62 -13.76 -17.40
C LEU A 9 -6.93 -14.40 -16.05
N LEU A 10 -5.96 -14.51 -15.16
CA LEU A 10 -6.16 -15.02 -13.80
C LEU A 10 -7.23 -14.21 -13.05
N ALA A 11 -7.13 -12.89 -13.10
CA ALA A 11 -8.09 -12.00 -12.45
C ALA A 11 -9.49 -12.17 -13.04
N THR A 12 -9.61 -12.38 -14.34
CA THR A 12 -10.86 -12.67 -15.03
C THR A 12 -11.46 -14.00 -14.56
N ILE A 13 -10.66 -15.06 -14.48
CA ILE A 13 -11.09 -16.36 -13.97
C ILE A 13 -11.58 -16.24 -12.52
N ILE A 14 -10.83 -15.55 -11.66
CA ILE A 14 -11.23 -15.31 -10.26
C ILE A 14 -12.51 -14.50 -10.19
N CYS A 15 -12.70 -13.51 -11.07
CA CYS A 15 -13.91 -12.71 -11.14
C CYS A 15 -15.14 -13.61 -11.43
N PHE A 16 -15.08 -14.41 -12.47
CA PHE A 16 -16.19 -15.34 -12.81
C PHE A 16 -16.41 -16.39 -11.73
N TRP A 17 -15.35 -16.97 -11.19
CA TRP A 17 -15.47 -17.94 -10.10
C TRP A 17 -16.13 -17.31 -8.86
N ASN A 18 -15.74 -16.09 -8.51
CA ASN A 18 -16.35 -15.39 -7.38
C ASN A 18 -17.82 -15.06 -7.63
N GLU A 19 -18.17 -14.59 -8.83
CA GLU A 19 -19.57 -14.29 -9.18
C GLU A 19 -20.48 -15.53 -9.08
N SER A 20 -19.98 -16.70 -9.50
CA SER A 20 -20.76 -17.95 -9.48
C SER A 20 -20.86 -18.59 -8.09
N SER A 21 -19.94 -18.31 -7.17
CA SER A 21 -19.82 -19.02 -5.90
C SER A 21 -19.88 -18.13 -4.65
N ALA A 22 -20.01 -16.81 -4.79
CA ALA A 22 -20.03 -15.89 -3.67
C ALA A 22 -21.18 -16.18 -2.70
N ARG A 23 -20.86 -16.18 -1.41
CA ARG A 23 -21.88 -16.35 -0.36
C ARG A 23 -22.68 -15.07 -0.19
N ILE A 24 -23.99 -15.21 -0.10
CA ILE A 24 -24.86 -14.11 0.27
C ILE A 24 -25.05 -14.15 1.78
N THR A 25 -24.60 -13.12 2.48
CA THR A 25 -24.70 -13.01 3.94
C THR A 25 -25.48 -11.74 4.31
N TRP A 26 -26.32 -11.85 5.35
CA TRP A 26 -27.01 -10.71 5.93
C TRP A 26 -26.13 -10.04 6.98
N ASN A 27 -25.90 -8.72 6.89
CA ASN A 27 -25.06 -7.96 7.85
C ASN A 27 -25.88 -7.14 8.86
N GLY A 28 -27.17 -7.38 9.00
CA GLY A 28 -28.09 -6.63 9.86
C GLY A 28 -28.81 -5.47 9.14
N THR A 29 -28.31 -5.00 8.01
CA THR A 29 -28.90 -3.91 7.22
C THR A 29 -29.17 -4.27 5.76
N ARG A 30 -28.30 -5.06 5.16
CA ARG A 30 -28.40 -5.48 3.76
C ARG A 30 -27.76 -6.83 3.52
N TYR A 31 -28.14 -7.48 2.43
CA TYR A 31 -27.43 -8.63 1.93
C TYR A 31 -26.08 -8.20 1.31
N GLN A 32 -25.01 -8.91 1.67
CA GLN A 32 -23.67 -8.69 1.13
C GLN A 32 -23.17 -9.96 0.48
N ARG A 33 -22.46 -9.80 -0.64
CA ARG A 33 -21.69 -10.88 -1.25
C ARG A 33 -20.34 -10.99 -0.55
N LYS A 34 -19.95 -12.17 -0.14
CA LYS A 34 -18.64 -12.44 0.43
C LYS A 34 -17.91 -13.52 -0.36
N ALA A 35 -16.68 -13.21 -0.73
CA ALA A 35 -15.78 -14.17 -1.34
C ALA A 35 -15.33 -15.24 -0.34
N TYR A 36 -14.87 -16.37 -0.86
CA TYR A 36 -14.17 -17.37 -0.07
C TYR A 36 -12.69 -16.99 0.08
N TRP A 37 -12.14 -17.26 1.26
CA TRP A 37 -10.72 -17.05 1.51
C TRP A 37 -9.82 -17.83 0.55
N SER A 38 -10.23 -19.01 0.11
CA SER A 38 -9.50 -19.81 -0.88
C SER A 38 -9.28 -19.04 -2.20
N GLN A 39 -10.28 -18.33 -2.69
CA GLN A 39 -10.18 -17.53 -3.91
C GLN A 39 -9.18 -16.38 -3.73
N ALA A 40 -9.26 -15.69 -2.58
CA ALA A 40 -8.35 -14.61 -2.24
C ALA A 40 -6.89 -15.12 -2.13
N ILE A 41 -6.68 -16.22 -1.42
CA ILE A 41 -5.35 -16.82 -1.22
C ILE A 41 -4.77 -17.25 -2.56
N ILE A 42 -5.52 -17.94 -3.41
CA ILE A 42 -5.03 -18.38 -4.73
C ILE A 42 -4.60 -17.18 -5.57
N PHE A 43 -5.45 -16.16 -5.68
CA PHE A 43 -5.13 -14.96 -6.46
C PHE A 43 -3.88 -14.25 -5.93
N PHE A 44 -3.88 -13.92 -4.63
CA PHE A 44 -2.78 -13.18 -4.03
C PHE A 44 -1.49 -13.98 -3.92
N ALA A 45 -1.55 -15.31 -3.73
CA ALA A 45 -0.36 -16.15 -3.75
C ALA A 45 0.37 -16.05 -5.10
N VAL A 46 -0.35 -16.13 -6.21
CA VAL A 46 0.25 -15.98 -7.55
C VAL A 46 0.85 -14.60 -7.74
N VAL A 47 0.14 -13.53 -7.34
CA VAL A 47 0.62 -12.15 -7.45
C VAL A 47 1.86 -11.93 -6.57
N ILE A 48 1.82 -12.36 -5.31
CA ILE A 48 2.91 -12.21 -4.34
C ILE A 48 4.15 -12.99 -4.81
N PHE A 49 3.96 -14.23 -5.21
CA PHE A 49 5.06 -15.08 -5.65
C PHE A 49 5.77 -14.48 -6.86
N PHE A 50 5.01 -14.08 -7.87
CA PHE A 50 5.58 -13.48 -9.06
C PHE A 50 6.26 -12.14 -8.77
N CYS A 51 5.57 -11.22 -8.08
CA CYS A 51 6.13 -9.91 -7.77
C CYS A 51 7.30 -9.99 -6.77
N GLY A 52 7.30 -10.98 -5.87
CA GLY A 52 8.36 -11.17 -4.88
C GLY A 52 9.64 -11.75 -5.45
N LEU A 53 9.55 -12.62 -6.46
CA LEU A 53 10.72 -13.27 -7.07
C LEU A 53 11.28 -12.54 -8.31
N ARG A 54 10.79 -11.33 -8.58
CA ARG A 54 11.28 -10.53 -9.70
C ARG A 54 12.73 -10.08 -9.54
N SER A 55 13.44 -9.87 -10.66
CA SER A 55 14.85 -9.44 -10.64
C SER A 55 15.15 -8.15 -11.42
N GLY A 56 14.25 -7.63 -12.24
CA GLY A 56 14.61 -6.52 -13.12
C GLY A 56 13.43 -5.71 -13.68
N ILE A 57 12.35 -5.53 -12.91
CA ILE A 57 11.17 -4.77 -13.34
C ILE A 57 11.07 -3.46 -12.57
N ALA A 58 10.85 -2.36 -13.27
CA ALA A 58 10.64 -1.01 -12.71
C ALA A 58 11.76 -0.61 -11.71
N ASP A 59 11.43 -0.12 -10.51
CA ASP A 59 12.39 0.34 -9.51
C ASP A 59 13.16 -0.79 -8.80
N THR A 60 12.93 -2.05 -9.17
CA THR A 60 13.54 -3.21 -8.48
C THR A 60 15.06 -3.10 -8.39
N GLY A 61 15.72 -2.63 -9.47
CA GLY A 61 17.18 -2.46 -9.49
C GLY A 61 17.67 -1.50 -8.41
N THR A 62 17.02 -0.36 -8.23
CA THR A 62 17.33 0.64 -7.21
C THR A 62 17.17 0.04 -5.81
N TYR A 63 16.08 -0.68 -5.55
CA TYR A 63 15.85 -1.32 -4.26
C TYR A 63 16.85 -2.43 -3.95
N ILE A 64 17.27 -3.21 -4.96
CA ILE A 64 18.33 -4.22 -4.79
C ILE A 64 19.66 -3.56 -4.42
N GLN A 65 20.03 -2.48 -5.10
CA GLN A 65 21.26 -1.73 -4.77
C GLN A 65 21.20 -1.16 -3.36
N MET A 66 20.08 -0.56 -2.96
CA MET A 66 19.86 -0.08 -1.59
C MET A 66 20.04 -1.21 -0.58
N PHE A 67 19.36 -2.34 -0.78
CA PHE A 67 19.45 -3.47 0.14
C PHE A 67 20.88 -4.01 0.24
N LYS A 68 21.60 -4.16 -0.88
CA LYS A 68 22.99 -4.60 -0.88
C LYS A 68 23.90 -3.65 -0.10
N GLY A 69 23.66 -2.34 -0.20
CA GLY A 69 24.41 -1.31 0.51
C GLY A 69 24.15 -1.21 2.03
N TYR A 70 23.07 -1.81 2.52
CA TYR A 70 22.75 -1.80 3.94
C TYR A 70 23.67 -2.75 4.74
N PRO A 71 24.03 -2.41 6.01
CA PRO A 71 24.81 -3.29 6.86
C PRO A 71 24.11 -4.62 7.12
N SER A 72 24.88 -5.66 7.35
CA SER A 72 24.37 -7.01 7.62
C SER A 72 24.06 -7.26 9.10
N SER A 73 24.37 -6.30 10.00
CA SER A 73 24.11 -6.43 11.42
C SER A 73 23.65 -5.11 12.04
N ILE A 74 22.92 -5.21 13.15
CA ILE A 74 22.46 -4.05 13.94
C ILE A 74 23.66 -3.24 14.47
N SER A 75 24.78 -3.89 14.82
CA SER A 75 25.98 -3.22 15.32
C SER A 75 26.62 -2.27 14.31
N GLY A 76 26.42 -2.53 13.00
CA GLY A 76 26.89 -1.66 11.92
C GLY A 76 25.85 -0.60 11.50
N MET A 77 24.71 -0.52 12.18
CA MET A 77 23.62 0.36 11.79
C MET A 77 23.86 1.78 12.33
N ASP A 78 23.96 2.74 11.41
CA ASP A 78 23.99 4.17 11.75
C ASP A 78 22.71 4.86 11.29
N LEU A 79 21.80 5.11 12.25
CA LEU A 79 20.53 5.82 12.00
C LEU A 79 20.70 7.31 11.68
N LYS A 80 21.88 7.89 11.97
CA LYS A 80 22.15 9.30 11.66
C LYS A 80 22.53 9.49 10.20
N SER A 81 23.14 8.48 9.58
CA SER A 81 23.48 8.49 8.15
C SER A 81 22.26 8.36 7.24
N VAL A 82 21.12 7.88 7.78
CA VAL A 82 19.89 7.67 7.01
C VAL A 82 18.95 8.85 7.23
N ASN A 83 18.78 9.67 6.19
CA ASN A 83 17.93 10.87 6.26
C ASN A 83 16.43 10.57 6.22
N LYS A 84 16.01 9.51 5.49
CA LYS A 84 14.59 9.21 5.21
C LYS A 84 14.27 7.74 5.43
N ASP A 85 12.99 7.47 5.74
CA ASP A 85 12.44 6.11 5.77
C ASP A 85 13.23 5.15 6.69
N LYS A 86 13.61 5.65 7.88
CA LYS A 86 14.44 4.92 8.86
C LYS A 86 13.85 3.57 9.26
N GLY A 87 12.51 3.48 9.34
CA GLY A 87 11.84 2.21 9.65
C GLY A 87 12.04 1.17 8.55
N PHE A 88 11.98 1.58 7.29
CA PHE A 88 12.26 0.67 6.18
C PHE A 88 13.72 0.18 6.19
N PHE A 89 14.66 1.07 6.48
CA PHE A 89 16.07 0.72 6.67
C PHE A 89 16.25 -0.30 7.80
N VAL A 90 15.67 -0.04 8.98
CA VAL A 90 15.74 -0.95 10.14
C VAL A 90 15.18 -2.33 9.78
N ILE A 91 13.99 -2.41 9.18
CA ILE A 91 13.39 -3.68 8.77
C ILE A 91 14.32 -4.44 7.81
N SER A 92 14.98 -3.73 6.90
CA SER A 92 15.89 -4.34 5.93
C SER A 92 17.15 -4.88 6.58
N VAL A 93 17.72 -4.16 7.55
CA VAL A 93 18.89 -4.62 8.33
C VAL A 93 18.53 -5.81 9.22
N LEU A 94 17.36 -5.76 9.88
CA LEU A 94 16.86 -6.90 10.67
C LEU A 94 16.67 -8.14 9.78
N PHE A 95 16.13 -7.98 8.59
CA PHE A 95 16.01 -9.09 7.63
C PHE A 95 17.39 -9.68 7.30
N LYS A 96 18.37 -8.83 7.00
CA LYS A 96 19.73 -9.30 6.71
C LYS A 96 20.34 -10.07 7.87
N GLN A 97 20.19 -9.57 9.07
CA GLN A 97 20.82 -10.18 10.25
C GLN A 97 20.16 -11.51 10.64
N PHE A 98 18.83 -11.60 10.62
CA PHE A 98 18.10 -12.73 11.21
C PHE A 98 17.58 -13.73 10.19
N ILE A 99 17.46 -13.34 8.91
CA ILE A 99 16.83 -14.19 7.89
C ILE A 99 17.82 -14.51 6.77
N SER A 100 18.23 -13.53 5.98
CA SER A 100 19.10 -13.78 4.82
C SER A 100 19.68 -12.50 4.23
N ASN A 101 20.87 -12.60 3.65
CA ASN A 101 21.48 -11.56 2.81
C ASN A 101 20.96 -11.60 1.35
N ASP A 102 20.08 -12.55 1.00
CA ASP A 102 19.51 -12.65 -0.33
C ASP A 102 18.42 -11.61 -0.55
N PHE A 103 18.57 -10.84 -1.62
CA PHE A 103 17.62 -9.80 -1.96
C PHE A 103 16.28 -10.34 -2.47
N HIS A 104 16.23 -11.55 -3.04
CA HIS A 104 14.98 -12.16 -3.47
C HIS A 104 14.07 -12.45 -2.27
N GLY A 105 14.63 -13.04 -1.21
CA GLY A 105 13.89 -13.26 0.03
C GLY A 105 13.36 -11.97 0.65
N TRP A 106 14.18 -10.90 0.60
CA TRP A 106 13.77 -9.58 1.08
C TRP A 106 12.66 -8.95 0.23
N LEU A 107 12.77 -8.99 -1.11
CA LEU A 107 11.72 -8.53 -2.01
C LEU A 107 10.43 -9.32 -1.81
N PHE A 108 10.56 -10.64 -1.60
CA PHE A 108 9.42 -11.51 -1.32
C PHE A 108 8.71 -11.10 -0.02
N LEU A 109 9.46 -10.84 1.08
CA LEU A 109 8.89 -10.38 2.34
C LEU A 109 8.11 -9.06 2.18
N ILE A 110 8.69 -8.07 1.50
CA ILE A 110 8.03 -6.78 1.26
C ILE A 110 6.74 -6.95 0.44
N THR A 111 6.81 -7.77 -0.60
CA THR A 111 5.66 -8.06 -1.46
C THR A 111 4.59 -8.86 -0.70
N LEU A 112 5.00 -9.79 0.17
CA LEU A 112 4.12 -10.56 1.04
C LEU A 112 3.35 -9.65 2.00
N ILE A 113 4.03 -8.74 2.69
CA ILE A 113 3.39 -7.79 3.61
C ILE A 113 2.33 -6.95 2.85
N SER A 114 2.70 -6.37 1.72
CA SER A 114 1.80 -5.55 0.92
C SER A 114 0.62 -6.36 0.36
N GLY A 115 0.90 -7.55 -0.17
CA GLY A 115 -0.11 -8.42 -0.77
C GLY A 115 -1.11 -8.96 0.24
N VAL A 116 -0.63 -9.40 1.41
CA VAL A 116 -1.51 -9.89 2.49
C VAL A 116 -2.37 -8.75 3.05
N ALA A 117 -1.79 -7.58 3.29
CA ALA A 117 -2.55 -6.41 3.76
C ALA A 117 -3.64 -6.02 2.75
N LEU A 118 -3.31 -5.99 1.45
CA LEU A 118 -4.27 -5.69 0.39
C LEU A 118 -5.36 -6.76 0.28
N MET A 119 -4.99 -8.04 0.36
CA MET A 119 -5.93 -9.16 0.37
C MET A 119 -6.95 -9.03 1.49
N ILE A 120 -6.48 -8.79 2.73
CA ILE A 120 -7.35 -8.62 3.90
C ILE A 120 -8.25 -7.39 3.73
N GLY A 121 -7.70 -6.28 3.24
CA GLY A 121 -8.47 -5.07 2.95
C GLY A 121 -9.58 -5.32 1.93
N LEU A 122 -9.28 -5.96 0.80
CA LEU A 122 -10.27 -6.29 -0.22
C LEU A 122 -11.32 -7.28 0.31
N MET A 123 -10.91 -8.32 1.06
CA MET A 123 -11.87 -9.25 1.67
C MET A 123 -12.80 -8.57 2.68
N ARG A 124 -12.35 -7.51 3.33
CA ARG A 124 -13.14 -6.78 4.33
C ARG A 124 -14.07 -5.75 3.72
N TYR A 125 -13.61 -5.01 2.70
CA TYR A 125 -14.32 -3.82 2.22
C TYR A 125 -14.93 -3.97 0.84
N SER A 126 -14.48 -4.93 0.04
CA SER A 126 -15.05 -5.12 -1.29
C SER A 126 -16.40 -5.84 -1.24
N GLU A 127 -17.37 -5.32 -1.95
CA GLU A 127 -18.65 -5.97 -2.18
C GLU A 127 -18.55 -7.00 -3.32
N TYR A 128 -17.74 -6.70 -4.34
CA TYR A 128 -17.46 -7.55 -5.50
C TYR A 128 -15.97 -7.87 -5.56
N PHE A 129 -15.54 -8.84 -4.74
CA PHE A 129 -14.12 -9.18 -4.59
C PHE A 129 -13.46 -9.56 -5.93
N GLY A 130 -14.12 -10.38 -6.76
CA GLY A 130 -13.61 -10.77 -8.06
C GLY A 130 -13.38 -9.58 -8.98
N LEU A 131 -14.34 -8.66 -9.06
CA LEU A 131 -14.20 -7.42 -9.80
C LEU A 131 -13.06 -6.55 -9.26
N SER A 132 -12.90 -6.48 -7.93
CA SER A 132 -11.80 -5.74 -7.31
C SER A 132 -10.43 -6.31 -7.66
N CYS A 133 -10.30 -7.64 -7.72
CA CYS A 133 -9.08 -8.31 -8.20
C CYS A 133 -8.82 -8.00 -9.68
N TYR A 134 -9.85 -8.02 -10.51
CA TYR A 134 -9.74 -7.65 -11.92
C TYR A 134 -9.28 -6.19 -12.07
N LEU A 135 -9.93 -5.26 -11.38
CA LEU A 135 -9.58 -3.84 -11.43
C LEU A 135 -8.18 -3.56 -10.85
N LEU A 136 -7.73 -4.31 -9.84
CA LEU A 136 -6.37 -4.21 -9.33
C LEU A 136 -5.34 -4.45 -10.43
N ILE A 137 -5.55 -5.46 -11.26
CA ILE A 137 -4.63 -5.78 -12.37
C ILE A 137 -4.84 -4.82 -13.55
N ALA A 138 -6.10 -4.55 -13.93
CA ALA A 138 -6.42 -3.74 -15.10
C ALA A 138 -6.09 -2.24 -14.91
N SER A 139 -5.97 -1.78 -13.67
CA SER A 139 -5.57 -0.42 -13.34
C SER A 139 -4.05 -0.32 -13.10
N THR A 140 -3.56 0.90 -12.92
CA THR A 140 -2.16 1.16 -12.57
C THR A 140 -1.78 0.66 -11.17
N MET A 141 -2.74 0.29 -10.31
CA MET A 141 -2.48 -0.13 -8.92
C MET A 141 -1.58 -1.35 -8.84
N PHE A 142 -1.67 -2.29 -9.79
CA PHE A 142 -0.78 -3.44 -9.84
C PHE A 142 0.69 -3.05 -9.99
N THR A 143 0.97 -1.96 -10.71
CA THR A 143 2.36 -1.52 -10.92
C THR A 143 3.06 -1.10 -9.63
N TYR A 144 2.32 -0.71 -8.60
CA TYR A 144 2.88 -0.34 -7.29
C TYR A 144 3.47 -1.53 -6.52
N PHE A 145 3.12 -2.78 -6.85
CA PHE A 145 3.83 -3.93 -6.30
C PHE A 145 5.31 -3.98 -6.71
N VAL A 146 5.62 -3.41 -7.87
CA VAL A 146 6.97 -3.46 -8.46
C VAL A 146 7.62 -2.08 -8.50
N ASN A 147 6.87 -1.02 -8.22
CA ASN A 147 7.28 0.37 -8.26
C ASN A 147 6.83 1.09 -6.97
N GLY A 148 7.67 1.93 -6.39
CA GLY A 148 7.30 2.65 -5.16
C GLY A 148 6.98 1.74 -3.97
N MET A 149 7.69 0.64 -3.76
CA MET A 149 7.37 -0.43 -2.79
C MET A 149 7.16 0.09 -1.37
N ARG A 150 7.95 1.06 -0.89
CA ARG A 150 7.80 1.66 0.45
C ARG A 150 6.44 2.33 0.62
N GLN A 151 6.05 3.13 -0.37
CA GLN A 151 4.75 3.79 -0.39
C GLN A 151 3.62 2.77 -0.47
N PHE A 152 3.80 1.71 -1.25
CA PHE A 152 2.77 0.68 -1.41
C PHE A 152 2.51 -0.11 -0.13
N ILE A 153 3.57 -0.44 0.65
CA ILE A 153 3.40 -1.02 2.00
C ILE A 153 2.49 -0.13 2.86
N VAL A 154 2.78 1.16 2.89
CA VAL A 154 1.99 2.14 3.67
C VAL A 154 0.54 2.14 3.22
N VAL A 155 0.29 2.25 1.91
CA VAL A 155 -1.06 2.32 1.35
C VAL A 155 -1.86 1.05 1.63
N THR A 156 -1.26 -0.12 1.48
CA THR A 156 -1.96 -1.40 1.69
C THR A 156 -2.27 -1.68 3.15
N ILE A 157 -1.33 -1.37 4.06
CA ILE A 157 -1.57 -1.50 5.51
C ILE A 157 -2.63 -0.50 5.96
N PHE A 158 -2.54 0.75 5.49
CA PHE A 158 -3.55 1.78 5.76
C PHE A 158 -4.94 1.34 5.28
N PHE A 159 -5.04 0.82 4.05
CA PHE A 159 -6.30 0.30 3.51
C PHE A 159 -6.86 -0.83 4.37
N CYS A 160 -6.03 -1.78 4.77
CA CYS A 160 -6.43 -2.85 5.68
C CYS A 160 -6.96 -2.31 7.03
N ALA A 161 -6.36 -1.22 7.54
CA ALA A 161 -6.67 -0.60 8.82
C ALA A 161 -7.76 0.50 8.75
N THR A 162 -8.41 0.70 7.61
CA THR A 162 -9.48 1.70 7.44
C THR A 162 -10.59 1.59 8.49
N TYR A 163 -10.81 0.39 9.06
CA TYR A 163 -11.78 0.20 10.16
C TYR A 163 -11.48 1.08 11.38
N MET A 164 -10.23 1.45 11.63
CA MET A 164 -9.87 2.33 12.74
C MET A 164 -10.49 3.72 12.57
N ILE A 165 -10.59 4.20 11.33
CA ILE A 165 -11.28 5.45 11.00
C ILE A 165 -12.79 5.27 11.20
N LEU A 166 -13.37 4.20 10.62
CA LEU A 166 -14.81 3.97 10.65
C LEU A 166 -15.33 3.79 12.08
N GLU A 167 -14.58 3.10 12.93
CA GLU A 167 -14.94 2.84 14.34
C GLU A 167 -14.50 3.97 15.29
N GLY A 168 -13.80 4.98 14.81
CA GLY A 168 -13.37 6.13 15.64
C GLY A 168 -12.19 5.85 16.56
N LYS A 169 -11.37 4.88 16.27
CA LYS A 169 -10.21 4.47 17.07
C LYS A 169 -9.02 5.41 16.85
N TRP A 170 -9.16 6.67 17.25
CA TRP A 170 -8.18 7.73 16.99
C TRP A 170 -6.77 7.37 17.45
N THR A 171 -6.62 6.95 18.70
CA THR A 171 -5.29 6.65 19.27
C THR A 171 -4.57 5.55 18.48
N GLN A 172 -5.26 4.46 18.18
CA GLN A 172 -4.70 3.36 17.40
C GLN A 172 -4.34 3.81 15.98
N TYR A 173 -5.20 4.65 15.39
CA TYR A 173 -4.96 5.22 14.07
C TYR A 173 -3.71 6.09 14.03
N VAL A 174 -3.55 7.02 14.98
CA VAL A 174 -2.37 7.90 15.06
C VAL A 174 -1.10 7.08 15.26
N ILE A 175 -1.09 6.10 16.17
CA ILE A 175 0.05 5.22 16.39
C ILE A 175 0.42 4.49 15.09
N LEU A 176 -0.57 3.94 14.39
CA LEU A 176 -0.33 3.26 13.11
C LEU A 176 0.30 4.20 12.09
N ILE A 177 -0.24 5.42 11.92
CA ILE A 177 0.29 6.38 10.95
C ILE A 177 1.71 6.82 11.31
N LEU A 178 2.01 7.03 12.58
CA LEU A 178 3.37 7.35 13.04
C LEU A 178 4.35 6.20 12.74
N LEU A 179 3.94 4.94 12.95
CA LEU A 179 4.75 3.79 12.58
C LEU A 179 4.94 3.71 11.06
N LEU A 180 3.88 3.88 10.27
CA LEU A 180 3.96 3.86 8.80
C LEU A 180 4.79 5.02 8.25
N SER A 181 4.82 6.18 8.91
CA SER A 181 5.65 7.31 8.49
C SER A 181 7.14 7.03 8.60
N THR A 182 7.55 6.09 9.46
CA THR A 182 8.95 5.62 9.50
C THR A 182 9.31 4.77 8.28
N ILE A 183 8.33 4.13 7.64
CA ILE A 183 8.52 3.35 6.40
C ILE A 183 8.50 4.27 5.19
N HIS A 184 7.58 5.25 5.18
CA HIS A 184 7.51 6.26 4.14
C HIS A 184 6.87 7.54 4.66
N GLY A 185 7.62 8.66 4.62
CA GLY A 185 7.25 9.92 5.25
C GLY A 185 5.89 10.49 4.80
N SER A 186 5.46 10.26 3.55
CA SER A 186 4.14 10.73 3.06
C SER A 186 2.95 10.14 3.81
N ALA A 187 3.14 9.08 4.60
CA ALA A 187 2.10 8.51 5.45
C ALA A 187 1.46 9.55 6.40
N LEU A 188 2.20 10.58 6.81
CA LEU A 188 1.68 11.63 7.70
C LEU A 188 0.48 12.37 7.12
N ILE A 189 0.37 12.46 5.78
CA ILE A 189 -0.79 13.06 5.10
C ILE A 189 -2.08 12.32 5.47
N LEU A 190 -1.98 11.02 5.70
CA LEU A 190 -3.13 10.19 6.04
C LEU A 190 -3.78 10.59 7.37
N LEU A 191 -3.07 11.29 8.28
CA LEU A 191 -3.68 11.83 9.50
C LEU A 191 -4.88 12.74 9.19
N LEU A 192 -4.81 13.47 8.07
CA LEU A 192 -5.89 14.36 7.64
C LEU A 192 -7.17 13.59 7.27
N VAL A 193 -7.04 12.37 6.79
CA VAL A 193 -8.18 11.54 6.36
C VAL A 193 -9.14 11.24 7.51
N TYR A 194 -8.64 11.13 8.74
CA TYR A 194 -9.48 10.90 9.91
C TYR A 194 -10.53 11.98 10.13
N PHE A 195 -10.18 13.23 9.86
CA PHE A 195 -11.10 14.37 10.03
C PHE A 195 -12.23 14.41 9.01
N LEU A 196 -12.08 13.67 7.89
CA LEU A 196 -13.13 13.53 6.88
C LEU A 196 -14.20 12.49 7.25
N ARG A 197 -13.97 11.68 8.27
CA ARG A 197 -14.84 10.56 8.68
C ARG A 197 -16.32 10.94 8.84
N ASN A 198 -16.57 12.08 9.49
CA ASN A 198 -17.93 12.53 9.83
C ASN A 198 -18.45 13.65 8.90
N VAL A 199 -17.73 13.88 7.79
CA VAL A 199 -18.13 14.93 6.85
C VAL A 199 -19.22 14.38 5.92
N LYS A 200 -20.37 15.04 5.89
CA LYS A 200 -21.45 14.65 4.99
C LYS A 200 -20.99 14.75 3.51
N PRO A 201 -21.23 13.74 2.69
CA PRO A 201 -20.98 13.81 1.24
C PRO A 201 -21.69 15.06 0.67
N TRP A 202 -20.98 15.84 -0.15
CA TRP A 202 -21.47 17.06 -0.79
C TRP A 202 -21.91 18.18 0.19
N GLY A 203 -21.71 18.01 1.49
CA GLY A 203 -21.94 19.08 2.48
C GLY A 203 -20.96 20.26 2.30
N ALA A 204 -21.25 21.39 2.97
CA ALA A 204 -20.43 22.60 2.85
C ALA A 204 -18.93 22.32 3.14
N LYS A 205 -18.63 21.57 4.21
CA LYS A 205 -17.25 21.19 4.57
C LYS A 205 -16.56 20.40 3.46
N MET A 206 -17.24 19.42 2.84
CA MET A 206 -16.66 18.64 1.75
C MET A 206 -16.40 19.50 0.52
N ARG A 207 -17.34 20.36 0.14
CA ARG A 207 -17.18 21.31 -0.98
C ARG A 207 -16.00 22.25 -0.75
N THR A 208 -15.83 22.75 0.50
CA THR A 208 -14.67 23.58 0.87
C THR A 208 -13.35 22.81 0.70
N VAL A 209 -13.27 21.55 1.17
CA VAL A 209 -12.08 20.73 1.02
C VAL A 209 -11.76 20.51 -0.47
N ILE A 210 -12.76 20.17 -1.29
CA ILE A 210 -12.58 19.98 -2.74
C ILE A 210 -12.09 21.29 -3.39
N PHE A 211 -12.71 22.42 -3.06
CA PHE A 211 -12.34 23.72 -3.60
C PHE A 211 -10.89 24.10 -3.23
N LEU A 212 -10.51 23.93 -1.96
CA LEU A 212 -9.14 24.19 -1.52
C LEU A 212 -8.13 23.24 -2.21
N SER A 213 -8.49 21.96 -2.38
CA SER A 213 -7.63 21.00 -3.10
C SER A 213 -7.43 21.41 -4.56
N LEU A 214 -8.45 21.94 -5.23
CA LEU A 214 -8.34 22.45 -6.59
C LEU A 214 -7.43 23.68 -6.64
N ILE A 215 -7.58 24.63 -5.70
CA ILE A 215 -6.69 25.80 -5.61
C ILE A 215 -5.24 25.36 -5.42
N VAL A 216 -4.98 24.44 -4.49
CA VAL A 216 -3.63 23.90 -4.26
C VAL A 216 -3.09 23.24 -5.53
N GLY A 217 -3.91 22.46 -6.25
CA GLY A 217 -3.53 21.82 -7.50
C GLY A 217 -3.18 22.84 -8.61
N VAL A 218 -4.01 23.85 -8.78
CA VAL A 218 -3.79 24.93 -9.80
C VAL A 218 -2.59 25.80 -9.43
N CYS A 219 -2.42 26.08 -8.15
CA CYS A 219 -1.33 26.93 -7.66
C CYS A 219 -0.06 26.14 -7.31
N PHE A 220 0.00 24.84 -7.62
CA PHE A 220 1.07 23.95 -7.18
C PHE A 220 2.46 24.48 -7.52
N ASP A 221 2.68 24.91 -8.76
CA ASP A 221 3.97 25.44 -9.23
C ASP A 221 4.41 26.70 -8.49
N LYS A 222 3.46 27.52 -8.00
CA LYS A 222 3.73 28.71 -7.21
C LYS A 222 3.91 28.42 -5.73
N LEU A 223 3.18 27.42 -5.21
CA LEU A 223 3.26 26.99 -3.82
C LEU A 223 4.48 26.10 -3.55
N PHE A 224 4.89 25.31 -4.55
CA PHE A 224 6.01 24.38 -4.43
C PHE A 224 7.31 25.03 -3.94
N PRO A 225 7.74 26.20 -4.45
CA PRO A 225 8.94 26.88 -3.96
C PRO A 225 8.82 27.37 -2.50
N LEU A 226 7.62 27.76 -2.06
CA LEU A 226 7.38 28.17 -0.66
C LEU A 226 7.56 27.01 0.33
N PHE A 227 7.24 25.80 -0.12
CA PHE A 227 7.48 24.58 0.61
C PHE A 227 8.80 23.90 0.26
N GLY A 228 9.63 24.52 -0.61
CA GLY A 228 10.85 23.96 -1.18
C GLY A 228 11.85 23.49 -0.12
N ASN A 229 12.02 24.26 0.97
CA ASN A 229 12.89 23.86 2.08
C ASN A 229 12.31 22.65 2.86
N PHE A 230 11.01 22.57 2.98
CA PHE A 230 10.31 21.45 3.61
C PHE A 230 10.28 20.21 2.71
N LEU A 231 10.17 20.41 1.39
CA LEU A 231 10.14 19.37 0.37
C LEU A 231 11.55 18.99 -0.13
N ALA A 232 12.55 19.84 0.10
CA ALA A 232 13.96 19.52 -0.21
C ALA A 232 14.46 18.31 0.60
N GLU A 233 13.83 18.03 1.72
CA GLU A 233 14.03 16.81 2.50
C GLU A 233 13.19 15.63 1.97
N THR A 234 12.29 15.84 1.03
CA THR A 234 11.51 14.76 0.41
C THR A 234 12.17 14.28 -0.91
N GLN A 235 11.78 13.11 -1.42
CA GLN A 235 12.39 12.44 -2.57
C GLN A 235 12.17 13.14 -3.94
N TYR A 236 11.51 14.29 -3.97
CA TYR A 236 11.13 14.98 -5.18
C TYR A 236 12.08 16.15 -5.48
N LYS A 237 13.39 15.86 -5.57
CA LYS A 237 14.37 16.72 -6.21
C LYS A 237 14.57 16.29 -7.63
#